data_e326582d449b720b2b39ba5abce74ab7
#
_entry.id   e326582d449b720b2b39ba5abce74ab7
#
_cell.length_a   1.000
_cell.length_b   1.000
_cell.length_c   1.000
_cell.angle_alpha   90.00
_cell.angle_beta   90.00
_cell.angle_gamma   90.00
#
_symmetry.space_group_name_H-M   'P 1'
#
loop_
_entity.id
_entity.type
_entity.pdbx_description
1 polymer ?
#
loop_
_entity_poly.entity_id
_entity_poly.type
_entity_poly.pdbx_seq_one_letter_code
_entity_poly.pdbx_strand_id
1 'polypeptide(L)'
;AVAERIRDLTEGRGADVCLELTGNYRAMHEAIRSVAYSSRVCVAGFMQGEGTGLRLGEEFHHNRVAVIASQISGVSPALQHRWDSYRLAKTAMDLAVSGRLELIDLITHTVPLSEAATAFAMLDEHPEQALQVVLSFEETA
;
A
#
# COMPACT_ATOMS: atom_id res chain seq x y z
N ALA A 1 7.26 -13.54 13.82
CA ALA A 1 7.29 -12.64 12.64
C ALA A 1 5.91 -12.51 12.01
N VAL A 2 5.69 -11.50 11.13
CA VAL A 2 4.39 -11.27 10.48
C VAL A 2 4.02 -12.45 9.58
N ALA A 3 4.97 -12.94 8.80
CA ALA A 3 4.77 -14.07 7.90
C ALA A 3 4.34 -15.35 8.63
N GLU A 4 4.89 -15.63 9.80
CA GLU A 4 4.50 -16.77 10.62
C GLU A 4 3.04 -16.65 11.05
N ARG A 5 2.63 -15.47 11.51
CA ARG A 5 1.24 -15.23 11.91
C ARG A 5 0.25 -15.41 10.75
N ILE A 6 0.62 -14.95 9.54
CA ILE A 6 -0.21 -15.17 8.34
C ILE A 6 -0.33 -16.66 8.03
N ARG A 7 0.77 -17.40 8.14
CA ARG A 7 0.75 -18.86 7.92
C ARG A 7 -0.10 -19.57 8.95
N ASP A 8 -0.02 -19.21 10.23
CA ASP A 8 -0.89 -19.76 11.27
C ASP A 8 -2.38 -19.54 10.95
N LEU A 9 -2.74 -18.34 10.50
CA LEU A 9 -4.12 -18.00 10.13
C LEU A 9 -4.61 -18.71 8.85
N THR A 10 -3.72 -19.25 8.06
CA THR A 10 -4.01 -19.93 6.79
C THR A 10 -3.64 -21.41 6.80
N GLU A 11 -3.57 -22.03 7.99
CA GLU A 11 -3.24 -23.44 8.18
C GLU A 11 -1.92 -23.87 7.50
N GLY A 12 -0.92 -22.97 7.53
CA GLY A 12 0.39 -23.16 6.92
C GLY A 12 0.48 -22.83 5.44
N ARG A 13 -0.64 -22.61 4.74
CA ARG A 13 -0.67 -22.39 3.29
C ARG A 13 -0.05 -21.05 2.86
N GLY A 14 -0.29 -19.98 3.59
CA GLY A 14 0.02 -18.61 3.21
C GLY A 14 -1.12 -17.93 2.43
N ALA A 15 -0.99 -16.62 2.23
CA ALA A 15 -1.96 -15.79 1.53
C ALA A 15 -1.90 -15.98 0.01
N ASP A 16 -3.03 -15.86 -0.68
CA ASP A 16 -3.07 -15.97 -2.16
C ASP A 16 -2.42 -14.78 -2.85
N VAL A 17 -2.49 -13.60 -2.24
CA VAL A 17 -1.88 -12.35 -2.74
C VAL A 17 -1.46 -11.51 -1.54
N CYS A 18 -0.35 -10.80 -1.67
CA CYS A 18 0.04 -9.74 -0.76
C CYS A 18 0.18 -8.43 -1.52
N LEU A 19 -0.30 -7.33 -0.94
CA LEU A 19 -0.10 -5.98 -1.44
C LEU A 19 0.93 -5.29 -0.54
N GLU A 20 2.08 -4.95 -1.09
CA GLU A 20 3.12 -4.21 -0.40
C GLU A 20 2.97 -2.72 -0.74
N LEU A 21 2.60 -1.92 0.25
CA LEU A 21 2.28 -0.50 0.10
C LEU A 21 3.26 0.41 0.84
N THR A 22 4.16 -0.17 1.64
CA THR A 22 5.03 0.61 2.53
C THR A 22 6.30 1.14 1.86
N GLY A 23 6.74 0.51 0.77
CA GLY A 23 8.01 0.82 0.13
C GLY A 23 9.24 0.41 0.96
N ASN A 24 9.09 -0.53 1.90
CA ASN A 24 10.14 -0.98 2.80
C ASN A 24 10.60 -2.40 2.44
N TYR A 25 11.89 -2.58 2.21
CA TYR A 25 12.46 -3.89 1.82
C TYR A 25 12.26 -5.00 2.87
N ARG A 26 12.21 -4.67 4.16
CA ARG A 26 11.91 -5.65 5.20
C ARG A 26 10.45 -6.06 5.17
N ALA A 27 9.52 -5.12 4.93
CA ALA A 27 8.12 -5.42 4.74
C ALA A 27 7.90 -6.25 3.47
N MET A 28 8.58 -5.93 2.38
CA MET A 28 8.57 -6.74 1.16
C MET A 28 9.09 -8.17 1.41
N HIS A 29 10.15 -8.32 2.21
CA HIS A 29 10.64 -9.66 2.58
C HIS A 29 9.59 -10.45 3.37
N GLU A 30 8.93 -9.84 4.37
CA GLU A 30 7.83 -10.47 5.09
C GLU A 30 6.62 -10.78 4.18
N ALA A 31 6.32 -9.91 3.21
CA ALA A 31 5.27 -10.15 2.21
C ALA A 31 5.58 -11.41 1.38
N ILE A 32 6.81 -11.56 0.90
CA ILE A 32 7.27 -12.74 0.15
C ILE A 32 7.12 -14.03 0.99
N ARG A 33 7.48 -13.98 2.27
CA ARG A 33 7.37 -15.10 3.20
C ARG A 33 5.92 -15.46 3.54
N SER A 34 5.01 -14.48 3.42
CA SER A 34 3.61 -14.62 3.81
C SER A 34 2.73 -15.29 2.76
N VAL A 35 3.11 -15.23 1.49
CA VAL A 35 2.27 -15.76 0.39
C VAL A 35 2.44 -17.25 0.19
N ALA A 36 1.42 -17.86 -0.38
CA ALA A 36 1.40 -19.28 -0.70
C ALA A 36 2.36 -19.62 -1.85
N TYR A 37 2.61 -20.91 -2.04
CA TYR A 37 3.42 -21.39 -3.16
C TYR A 37 2.86 -20.95 -4.51
N SER A 38 3.71 -20.48 -5.40
CA SER A 38 3.37 -19.95 -6.73
C SER A 38 2.42 -18.74 -6.71
N SER A 39 2.33 -18.05 -5.59
CA SER A 39 1.51 -16.84 -5.43
C SER A 39 2.29 -15.57 -5.74
N ARG A 40 1.72 -14.42 -5.47
CA ARG A 40 2.29 -13.14 -5.88
C ARG A 40 2.30 -12.09 -4.77
N VAL A 41 3.31 -11.23 -4.84
CA VAL A 41 3.37 -9.97 -4.10
C VAL A 41 3.24 -8.84 -5.13
N CYS A 42 2.24 -7.98 -4.97
CA CYS A 42 2.07 -6.76 -5.76
C CYS A 42 2.69 -5.59 -5.00
N VAL A 43 3.75 -5.03 -5.55
CA VAL A 43 4.50 -3.92 -4.94
C VAL A 43 3.97 -2.61 -5.50
N ALA A 44 3.24 -1.88 -4.69
CA ALA A 44 2.73 -0.54 -5.00
C ALA A 44 3.48 0.55 -4.21
N GLY A 45 4.17 0.17 -3.11
CA GLY A 45 5.05 1.06 -2.37
C GLY A 45 6.29 1.47 -3.20
N PHE A 46 6.76 2.69 -3.01
CA PHE A 46 7.97 3.18 -3.67
C PHE A 46 9.21 2.74 -2.88
N MET A 47 9.94 1.76 -3.40
CA MET A 47 11.17 1.24 -2.79
C MET A 47 12.32 2.23 -2.96
N GLN A 48 12.88 2.71 -1.86
CA GLN A 48 13.99 3.64 -1.84
C GLN A 48 15.26 3.00 -1.30
N GLY A 49 16.42 3.43 -1.82
CA GLY A 49 17.72 2.96 -1.37
C GLY A 49 18.04 1.53 -1.78
N GLU A 50 18.94 0.91 -1.04
CA GLU A 50 19.41 -0.45 -1.30
C GLU A 50 18.49 -1.50 -0.69
N GLY A 51 18.36 -2.64 -1.35
CA GLY A 51 17.52 -3.75 -0.93
C GLY A 51 17.99 -4.52 0.31
N THR A 52 18.53 -3.80 1.29
CA THR A 52 19.04 -4.39 2.52
C THR A 52 17.96 -5.12 3.29
N GLY A 53 18.20 -6.38 3.61
CA GLY A 53 17.25 -7.25 4.32
C GLY A 53 16.30 -8.05 3.42
N LEU A 54 16.35 -7.84 2.10
CA LEU A 54 15.64 -8.66 1.13
C LEU A 54 16.49 -9.89 0.76
N ARG A 55 16.00 -11.08 1.04
CA ARG A 55 16.70 -12.34 0.78
C ARG A 55 15.94 -13.17 -0.25
N LEU A 56 16.36 -13.09 -1.49
CA LEU A 56 15.69 -13.75 -2.62
C LEU A 56 16.06 -15.23 -2.80
N GLY A 57 17.10 -15.70 -2.13
CA GLY A 57 17.50 -17.12 -2.13
C GLY A 57 16.65 -18.01 -1.23
N GLU A 58 15.73 -17.46 -0.46
CA GLU A 58 14.87 -18.18 0.48
C GLU A 58 13.47 -18.41 -0.13
N GLU A 59 12.40 -17.99 0.53
CA GLU A 59 11.02 -18.28 0.12
C GLU A 59 10.69 -17.76 -1.28
N PHE A 60 11.26 -16.64 -1.72
CA PHE A 60 11.08 -16.16 -3.10
C PHE A 60 11.42 -17.26 -4.12
N HIS A 61 12.60 -17.85 -3.96
CA HIS A 61 13.09 -18.89 -4.87
C HIS A 61 12.36 -20.22 -4.67
N HIS A 62 12.31 -20.71 -3.42
CA HIS A 62 11.77 -22.03 -3.12
C HIS A 62 10.26 -22.14 -3.33
N ASN A 63 9.52 -21.05 -3.09
CA ASN A 63 8.08 -21.02 -3.24
C ASN A 63 7.60 -20.44 -4.57
N ARG A 64 8.50 -20.15 -5.52
CA ARG A 64 8.18 -19.61 -6.85
C ARG A 64 7.31 -18.35 -6.77
N VAL A 65 7.61 -17.45 -5.84
CA VAL A 65 6.83 -16.23 -5.64
C VAL A 65 7.06 -15.25 -6.79
N ALA A 66 5.98 -14.74 -7.38
CA ALA A 66 6.04 -13.65 -8.34
C ALA A 66 6.01 -12.31 -7.60
N VAL A 67 6.99 -11.44 -7.87
CA VAL A 67 6.99 -10.06 -7.40
C VAL A 67 6.69 -9.15 -8.57
N ILE A 68 5.61 -8.39 -8.49
CA ILE A 68 5.07 -7.60 -9.60
C ILE A 68 5.01 -6.14 -9.14
N ALA A 69 5.70 -5.25 -9.86
CA ALA A 69 5.60 -3.82 -9.64
C ALA A 69 4.24 -3.30 -10.11
N SER A 70 3.57 -2.52 -9.27
CA SER A 70 2.35 -1.82 -9.60
C SER A 70 2.59 -0.32 -9.43
N GLN A 71 2.88 0.35 -10.53
CA GLN A 71 3.19 1.77 -10.54
C GLN A 71 2.06 2.59 -11.19
N ILE A 72 2.01 3.86 -10.81
CA ILE A 72 0.91 4.79 -11.09
C ILE A 72 0.72 5.15 -12.56
N SER A 73 1.70 4.90 -13.42
CA SER A 73 1.75 5.53 -14.74
C SER A 73 1.02 4.77 -15.84
N GLY A 74 0.25 3.75 -15.51
CA GLY A 74 -0.45 3.05 -16.56
C GLY A 74 -1.18 1.79 -16.12
N VAL A 75 -1.80 1.17 -17.09
CA VAL A 75 -2.51 -0.09 -16.92
C VAL A 75 -1.62 -1.22 -17.42
N SER A 76 -1.60 -2.33 -16.71
CA SER A 76 -0.89 -3.54 -17.15
C SER A 76 -1.24 -3.86 -18.62
N PRO A 77 -0.27 -4.19 -19.47
CA PRO A 77 -0.52 -4.54 -20.87
C PRO A 77 -1.60 -5.60 -21.06
N ALA A 78 -1.71 -6.55 -20.16
CA ALA A 78 -2.75 -7.58 -20.16
C ALA A 78 -4.17 -7.03 -19.99
N LEU A 79 -4.32 -5.82 -19.47
CA LEU A 79 -5.61 -5.19 -19.18
C LEU A 79 -5.93 -4.00 -20.08
N GLN A 80 -4.98 -3.50 -20.88
CA GLN A 80 -5.13 -2.30 -21.71
C GLN A 80 -6.29 -2.37 -22.72
N HIS A 81 -6.69 -3.56 -23.14
CA HIS A 81 -7.86 -3.74 -24.01
C HIS A 81 -9.19 -3.42 -23.32
N ARG A 82 -9.23 -3.31 -21.99
CA ARG A 82 -10.44 -3.10 -21.18
C ARG A 82 -10.35 -1.89 -20.26
N TRP A 83 -9.13 -1.48 -19.92
CA TRP A 83 -8.84 -0.44 -18.91
C TRP A 83 -7.87 0.59 -19.45
N ASP A 84 -8.10 1.83 -19.07
CA ASP A 84 -7.19 2.97 -19.21
C ASP A 84 -7.13 3.75 -17.89
N SER A 85 -6.27 4.74 -17.81
CA SER A 85 -6.10 5.55 -16.60
C SER A 85 -7.37 6.31 -16.22
N TYR A 86 -8.13 6.79 -17.21
CA TYR A 86 -9.40 7.47 -16.95
C TYR A 86 -10.42 6.54 -16.32
N ARG A 87 -10.59 5.35 -16.89
CA ARG A 87 -11.52 4.36 -16.36
C ARG A 87 -11.14 3.91 -14.95
N LEU A 88 -9.84 3.77 -14.64
CA LEU A 88 -9.36 3.46 -13.29
C LEU A 88 -9.75 4.56 -12.31
N ALA A 89 -9.42 5.81 -12.61
CA ALA A 89 -9.74 6.95 -11.77
C ALA A 89 -11.26 7.11 -11.59
N LYS A 90 -12.03 7.04 -12.68
CA LYS A 90 -13.50 7.08 -12.62
C LYS A 90 -14.07 5.97 -11.74
N THR A 91 -13.57 4.75 -11.85
CA THR A 91 -14.05 3.62 -11.02
C THR A 91 -13.81 3.87 -9.53
N ALA A 92 -12.63 4.38 -9.17
CA ALA A 92 -12.33 4.73 -7.77
C ALA A 92 -13.29 5.81 -7.25
N MET A 93 -13.56 6.85 -8.04
CA MET A 93 -14.52 7.91 -7.70
C MET A 93 -15.94 7.38 -7.59
N ASP A 94 -16.39 6.55 -8.53
CA ASP A 94 -17.74 5.94 -8.50
C ASP A 94 -17.93 5.07 -7.22
N LEU A 95 -16.89 4.36 -6.79
CA LEU A 95 -16.90 3.58 -5.55
C LEU A 95 -17.03 4.47 -4.31
N ALA A 96 -16.29 5.59 -4.27
CA ALA A 96 -16.38 6.55 -3.18
C ALA A 96 -17.75 7.24 -3.14
N VAL A 97 -18.26 7.73 -4.27
CA VAL A 97 -19.56 8.41 -4.37
C VAL A 97 -20.72 7.47 -4.02
N SER A 98 -20.61 6.19 -4.36
CA SER A 98 -21.64 5.19 -4.03
C SER A 98 -21.57 4.66 -2.58
N GLY A 99 -20.65 5.15 -1.77
CA GLY A 99 -20.44 4.69 -0.39
C GLY A 99 -19.87 3.27 -0.27
N ARG A 100 -19.40 2.68 -1.37
CA ARG A 100 -18.73 1.36 -1.36
C ARG A 100 -17.26 1.44 -0.93
N LEU A 101 -16.68 2.63 -0.99
CA LEU A 101 -15.35 2.95 -0.50
C LEU A 101 -15.48 4.15 0.44
N GLU A 102 -15.38 3.87 1.72
CA GLU A 102 -15.47 4.87 2.79
C GLU A 102 -14.08 5.40 3.08
N LEU A 103 -13.82 6.65 2.64
CA LEU A 103 -12.52 7.30 2.78
C LEU A 103 -12.49 8.35 3.88
N ILE A 104 -13.68 8.81 4.31
CA ILE A 104 -13.78 9.91 5.28
C ILE A 104 -13.17 9.54 6.63
N ASP A 105 -13.33 8.29 7.04
CA ASP A 105 -12.81 7.77 8.31
C ASP A 105 -11.27 7.64 8.34
N LEU A 106 -10.62 7.76 7.18
CA LEU A 106 -9.16 7.83 7.10
C LEU A 106 -8.62 9.22 7.46
N ILE A 107 -9.46 10.27 7.41
CA ILE A 107 -9.06 11.63 7.77
C ILE A 107 -9.01 11.71 9.30
N THR A 108 -7.82 11.66 9.85
CA THR A 108 -7.59 11.73 11.30
C THR A 108 -7.45 13.15 11.82
N HIS A 109 -7.00 14.08 10.95
CA HIS A 109 -6.75 15.46 11.31
C HIS A 109 -7.23 16.40 10.19
N THR A 110 -7.94 17.47 10.60
CA THR A 110 -8.22 18.61 9.73
C THR A 110 -7.66 19.84 10.42
N VAL A 111 -6.69 20.49 9.80
CA VAL A 111 -6.00 21.67 10.35
C VAL A 111 -6.11 22.86 9.39
N PRO A 112 -6.23 24.08 9.89
CA PRO A 112 -6.21 25.26 9.03
C PRO A 112 -4.85 25.43 8.35
N LEU A 113 -4.83 26.00 7.16
CA LEU A 113 -3.60 26.20 6.38
C LEU A 113 -2.53 26.97 7.16
N SER A 114 -2.94 27.88 8.04
CA SER A 114 -2.03 28.64 8.93
C SER A 114 -1.21 27.76 9.87
N GLU A 115 -1.69 26.54 10.16
CA GLU A 115 -1.05 25.56 11.05
C GLU A 115 -0.35 24.44 10.29
N ALA A 116 -0.19 24.56 8.96
CA ALA A 116 0.42 23.53 8.12
C ALA A 116 1.80 23.09 8.62
N ALA A 117 2.63 24.03 9.08
CA ALA A 117 3.97 23.72 9.60
C ALA A 117 3.90 22.76 10.81
N THR A 118 2.96 22.94 11.71
CA THR A 118 2.73 22.06 12.86
C THR A 118 2.27 20.67 12.41
N ALA A 119 1.38 20.62 11.40
CA ALA A 119 0.93 19.35 10.83
C ALA A 119 2.09 18.57 10.17
N PHE A 120 2.96 19.23 9.43
CA PHE A 120 4.16 18.60 8.87
C PHE A 120 5.14 18.12 9.93
N ALA A 121 5.37 18.89 10.98
CA ALA A 121 6.22 18.47 12.11
C ALA A 121 5.65 17.21 12.79
N MET A 122 4.34 17.16 13.03
CA MET A 122 3.68 15.99 13.57
C MET A 122 3.86 14.75 12.67
N LEU A 123 3.72 14.90 11.37
CA LEU A 123 3.90 13.78 10.41
C LEU A 123 5.35 13.27 10.36
N ASP A 124 6.33 14.14 10.60
CA ASP A 124 7.75 13.79 10.60
C ASP A 124 8.16 13.14 11.94
N GLU A 125 7.72 13.70 13.05
CA GLU A 125 8.13 13.29 14.40
C GLU A 125 7.27 12.15 14.98
N HIS A 126 5.97 12.12 14.60
CA HIS A 126 4.97 11.21 15.16
C HIS A 126 4.03 10.62 14.06
N PRO A 127 4.58 9.96 13.02
CA PRO A 127 3.76 9.45 11.91
C PRO A 127 2.69 8.44 12.34
N GLU A 128 2.87 7.78 13.49
CA GLU A 128 1.90 6.84 14.04
C GLU A 128 0.60 7.49 14.53
N GLN A 129 0.56 8.80 14.68
CA GLN A 129 -0.62 9.54 15.16
C GLN A 129 -1.59 9.91 14.04
N ALA A 130 -1.18 9.79 12.77
CA ALA A 130 -2.01 10.22 11.65
C ALA A 130 -2.08 9.17 10.54
N LEU A 131 -3.28 8.99 9.97
CA LEU A 131 -3.47 8.28 8.71
C LEU A 131 -3.50 9.27 7.55
N GLN A 132 -4.37 10.28 7.66
CA GLN A 132 -4.53 11.34 6.66
C GLN A 132 -4.72 12.67 7.36
N VAL A 133 -3.92 13.65 6.96
CA VAL A 133 -4.06 15.05 7.38
C VAL A 133 -4.59 15.86 6.21
N VAL A 134 -5.64 16.64 6.44
CA VAL A 134 -6.25 17.54 5.47
C VAL A 134 -6.02 18.97 5.93
N LEU A 135 -5.57 19.84 5.03
CA LEU A 135 -5.48 21.27 5.27
C LEU A 135 -6.78 21.94 4.82
N SER A 136 -7.44 22.68 5.72
CA SER A 136 -8.60 23.49 5.38
C SER A 136 -8.17 24.89 4.96
N PHE A 137 -8.85 25.42 3.94
CA PHE A 137 -8.64 26.78 3.42
C PHE A 137 -9.76 27.73 3.84
N GLU A 138 -10.64 27.28 4.73
CA GLU A 138 -11.64 28.16 5.30
C GLU A 138 -10.97 29.15 6.26
N GLU A 139 -11.11 30.45 5.99
CA GLU A 139 -10.76 31.47 6.96
C GLU A 139 -11.67 31.31 8.17
N THR A 140 -11.09 31.03 9.34
CA THR A 140 -11.83 31.15 10.61
C THR A 140 -12.27 32.59 10.75
N ALA A 141 -13.56 32.85 10.58
CA ALA A 141 -14.18 34.15 10.79
C ALA A 141 -14.08 34.58 12.26
#